data_fa6395648b09dfd380b9feccac49e7b9
#
_entry.id   fa6395648b09dfd380b9feccac49e7b9
#
_cell.length_a   1.000
_cell.length_b   1.000
_cell.length_c   1.000
_cell.angle_alpha   90.00
_cell.angle_beta   90.00
_cell.angle_gamma   90.00
#
_symmetry.space_group_name_H-M   'P 1'
#
loop_
_entity.id
_entity.type
_entity.pdbx_description
1 polymer ?
#
loop_
_entity_poly.entity_id
_entity_poly.type
_entity_poly.pdbx_seq_one_letter_code
_entity_poly.pdbx_strand_id
1 'polypeptide(L)'
;MRINYQPISNVTGVLMVLLGLSMFLTAAVSYYNAGSDFKDFLISGGITIVTGALLWFSKFSSSTIVNKREGYLIVAMGWVFLGFFGALPFMLSGVTTNFADAFFESVSGFTTTGASIFTDIESLPPGILFWRSMTHWIGGMGIIVLTVALFPLLGIAGIELFVAESPGPTADKVHPRIKETAKRLWFIYFGLTMTLFFLLWW
;
A
#
# COMPACT_ATOMS: atom_id res chain seq x y z
N MET A 1 19.76 -5.90 21.80
CA MET A 1 19.74 -5.24 20.47
C MET A 1 18.58 -4.25 20.45
N ARG A 2 18.86 -2.97 20.26
CA ARG A 2 17.83 -1.91 20.19
C ARG A 2 17.24 -1.86 18.78
N ILE A 3 15.92 -1.75 18.67
CA ILE A 3 15.21 -1.56 17.41
C ILE A 3 15.49 -0.14 16.92
N ASN A 4 15.86 0.00 15.65
CA ASN A 4 15.98 1.31 15.01
C ASN A 4 14.64 1.72 14.40
N TYR A 5 14.00 2.72 15.00
CA TYR A 5 12.68 3.20 14.56
C TYR A 5 12.74 4.09 13.31
N GLN A 6 13.92 4.62 12.93
CA GLN A 6 14.08 5.54 11.82
C GLN A 6 13.63 4.95 10.48
N PRO A 7 14.12 3.75 10.03
CA PRO A 7 13.69 3.19 8.77
C PRO A 7 12.20 2.81 8.78
N ILE A 8 11.66 2.41 9.95
CA ILE A 8 10.23 2.08 10.09
C ILE A 8 9.40 3.34 9.84
N SER A 9 9.72 4.45 10.51
CA SER A 9 9.01 5.72 10.37
C SER A 9 9.11 6.26 8.95
N ASN A 10 10.31 6.24 8.35
CA ASN A 10 10.52 6.77 7.00
C ASN A 10 9.71 5.99 5.96
N VAL A 11 9.78 4.66 5.96
CA VAL A 11 9.07 3.84 4.97
C VAL A 11 7.56 3.95 5.16
N THR A 12 7.08 3.86 6.41
CA THR A 12 5.65 4.02 6.71
C THR A 12 5.16 5.42 6.31
N GLY A 13 5.96 6.46 6.58
CA GLY A 13 5.64 7.84 6.19
C GLY A 13 5.49 7.99 4.67
N VAL A 14 6.40 7.43 3.88
CA VAL A 14 6.31 7.44 2.41
C VAL A 14 5.06 6.70 1.92
N LEU A 15 4.76 5.51 2.49
CA LEU A 15 3.55 4.76 2.14
C LEU A 15 2.28 5.56 2.41
N MET A 16 2.22 6.28 3.54
CA MET A 16 1.07 7.12 3.87
C MET A 16 0.94 8.32 2.95
N VAL A 17 2.04 8.95 2.54
CA VAL A 17 1.99 10.03 1.54
C VAL A 17 1.44 9.52 0.21
N LEU A 18 1.90 8.36 -0.25
CA LEU A 18 1.38 7.74 -1.47
C LEU A 18 -0.11 7.37 -1.35
N LEU A 19 -0.53 6.86 -0.19
CA LEU A 19 -1.93 6.57 0.10
C LEU A 19 -2.79 7.84 0.05
N GLY A 20 -2.35 8.92 0.68
CA GLY A 20 -3.07 10.20 0.66
C GLY A 20 -3.14 10.81 -0.75
N LEU A 21 -2.10 10.66 -1.57
CA LEU A 21 -2.13 11.06 -2.99
C LEU A 21 -3.16 10.25 -3.78
N SER A 22 -3.31 8.95 -3.52
CA SER A 22 -4.36 8.13 -4.14
C SER A 22 -5.77 8.55 -3.71
N MET A 23 -5.94 9.04 -2.46
CA MET A 23 -7.20 9.64 -2.01
C MET A 23 -7.51 10.95 -2.75
N PHE A 24 -6.52 11.79 -3.05
CA PHE A 24 -6.74 12.99 -3.87
C PHE A 24 -7.10 12.65 -5.32
N LEU A 25 -6.51 11.60 -5.88
CA LEU A 25 -6.95 11.09 -7.18
C LEU A 25 -8.43 10.65 -7.12
N THR A 26 -8.82 9.94 -6.06
CA THR A 26 -10.21 9.54 -5.82
C THR A 26 -11.13 10.74 -5.67
N ALA A 27 -10.70 11.79 -4.95
CA ALA A 27 -11.45 13.04 -4.84
C ALA A 27 -11.70 13.68 -6.20
N ALA A 28 -10.71 13.68 -7.09
CA ALA A 28 -10.88 14.20 -8.46
C ALA A 28 -11.87 13.38 -9.27
N VAL A 29 -11.85 12.06 -9.15
CA VAL A 29 -12.83 11.17 -9.81
C VAL A 29 -14.24 11.39 -9.25
N SER A 30 -14.38 11.51 -7.93
CA SER A 30 -15.67 11.82 -7.29
C SER A 30 -16.21 13.17 -7.77
N TYR A 31 -15.37 14.21 -7.80
CA TYR A 31 -15.77 15.53 -8.29
C TYR A 31 -16.25 15.51 -9.75
N TYR A 32 -15.52 14.79 -10.63
CA TYR A 32 -15.89 14.66 -12.04
C TYR A 32 -17.24 13.97 -12.23
N ASN A 33 -17.58 13.01 -11.37
CA ASN A 33 -18.86 12.29 -11.38
C ASN A 33 -19.95 12.97 -10.54
N ALA A 34 -19.77 14.24 -10.14
CA ALA A 34 -20.67 14.99 -9.28
C ALA A 34 -21.01 14.28 -7.95
N GLY A 35 -20.08 13.48 -7.43
CA GLY A 35 -20.22 12.78 -6.18
C GLY A 35 -20.19 13.75 -4.99
N SER A 36 -20.99 13.46 -3.95
CA SER A 36 -21.06 14.28 -2.74
C SER A 36 -19.84 14.09 -1.82
N ASP A 37 -19.12 12.98 -2.00
CA ASP A 37 -18.06 12.48 -1.13
C ASP A 37 -16.64 13.04 -1.46
N PHE A 38 -16.52 13.93 -2.46
CA PHE A 38 -15.21 14.47 -2.85
C PHE A 38 -14.49 15.23 -1.71
N LYS A 39 -15.24 15.94 -0.85
CA LYS A 39 -14.69 16.68 0.29
C LYS A 39 -14.12 15.72 1.34
N ASP A 40 -14.77 14.60 1.54
CA ASP A 40 -14.38 13.60 2.52
C ASP A 40 -13.06 12.94 2.12
N PHE A 41 -12.85 12.73 0.82
CA PHE A 41 -11.56 12.29 0.27
C PHE A 41 -10.47 13.34 0.38
N LEU A 42 -10.77 14.64 0.19
CA LEU A 42 -9.78 15.70 0.40
C LEU A 42 -9.33 15.76 1.87
N ILE A 43 -10.27 15.66 2.81
CA ILE A 43 -9.97 15.68 4.24
C ILE A 43 -9.16 14.44 4.63
N SER A 44 -9.62 13.24 4.24
CA SER A 44 -8.92 11.97 4.51
C SER A 44 -7.51 11.99 3.94
N GLY A 45 -7.35 12.41 2.69
CA GLY A 45 -6.06 12.54 2.01
C GLY A 45 -5.14 13.53 2.71
N GLY A 46 -5.68 14.70 3.11
CA GLY A 46 -4.94 15.71 3.86
C GLY A 46 -4.42 15.18 5.20
N ILE A 47 -5.27 14.55 6.01
CA ILE A 47 -4.89 13.93 7.28
C ILE A 47 -3.80 12.88 7.07
N THR A 48 -3.98 12.02 6.05
CA THR A 48 -3.06 10.93 5.75
C THR A 48 -1.69 11.46 5.31
N ILE A 49 -1.65 12.48 4.42
CA ILE A 49 -0.39 13.09 3.97
C ILE A 49 0.32 13.80 5.10
N VAL A 50 -0.40 14.60 5.90
CA VAL A 50 0.21 15.33 7.02
C VAL A 50 0.84 14.33 8.01
N THR A 51 0.11 13.28 8.38
CA THR A 51 0.64 12.26 9.28
C THR A 51 1.83 11.52 8.65
N GLY A 52 1.74 11.16 7.37
CA GLY A 52 2.84 10.53 6.63
C GLY A 52 4.08 11.43 6.54
N ALA A 53 3.91 12.72 6.28
CA ALA A 53 5.00 13.70 6.23
C ALA A 53 5.67 13.86 7.61
N LEU A 54 4.88 13.95 8.69
CA LEU A 54 5.41 14.01 10.05
C LEU A 54 6.25 12.77 10.39
N LEU A 55 5.82 11.58 9.99
CA LEU A 55 6.59 10.35 10.16
C LEU A 55 7.86 10.34 9.31
N TRP A 56 7.77 10.82 8.08
CA TRP A 56 8.92 10.85 7.16
C TRP A 56 10.00 11.82 7.62
N PHE A 57 9.62 13.00 8.08
CA PHE A 57 10.57 14.02 8.55
C PHE A 57 11.03 13.82 9.99
N SER A 58 10.45 12.87 10.73
CA SER A 58 10.88 12.55 12.09
C SER A 58 12.28 11.93 12.08
N LYS A 59 13.19 12.50 12.89
CA LYS A 59 14.56 12.02 13.02
C LYS A 59 14.74 11.31 14.35
N PHE A 60 14.58 9.98 14.37
CA PHE A 60 14.78 9.16 15.57
C PHE A 60 16.21 8.65 15.72
N SER A 61 16.96 8.48 14.61
CA SER A 61 18.32 7.94 14.61
C SER A 61 19.05 8.34 13.33
N SER A 62 20.39 8.31 13.36
CA SER A 62 21.26 8.54 12.18
C SER A 62 21.55 7.28 11.37
N SER A 63 21.16 6.09 11.84
CA SER A 63 21.44 4.83 11.17
C SER A 63 20.33 4.48 10.15
N THR A 64 20.73 4.20 8.92
CA THR A 64 19.84 3.79 7.81
C THR A 64 19.88 2.29 7.52
N ILE A 65 20.67 1.52 8.28
CA ILE A 65 20.80 0.07 8.08
C ILE A 65 19.55 -0.62 8.63
N VAL A 66 18.85 -1.37 7.76
CA VAL A 66 17.64 -2.12 8.11
C VAL A 66 18.02 -3.57 8.42
N ASN A 67 17.74 -4.02 9.63
CA ASN A 67 17.89 -5.41 10.04
C ASN A 67 16.62 -6.22 9.68
N LYS A 68 16.73 -7.57 9.66
CA LYS A 68 15.59 -8.46 9.36
C LYS A 68 14.36 -8.16 10.25
N ARG A 69 14.57 -7.91 11.56
CA ARG A 69 13.48 -7.60 12.51
C ARG A 69 12.77 -6.29 12.17
N GLU A 70 13.51 -5.28 11.78
CA GLU A 70 12.96 -3.97 11.36
C GLU A 70 12.19 -4.11 10.05
N GLY A 71 12.65 -4.96 9.12
CA GLY A 71 11.93 -5.29 7.90
C GLY A 71 10.54 -5.88 8.18
N TYR A 72 10.42 -6.82 9.12
CA TYR A 72 9.11 -7.38 9.52
C TYR A 72 8.21 -6.32 10.14
N LEU A 73 8.77 -5.44 10.99
CA LEU A 73 8.00 -4.37 11.62
C LEU A 73 7.52 -3.34 10.59
N ILE A 74 8.35 -2.99 9.60
CA ILE A 74 7.96 -2.10 8.49
C ILE A 74 6.72 -2.66 7.77
N VAL A 75 6.76 -3.95 7.44
CA VAL A 75 5.65 -4.59 6.75
C VAL A 75 4.39 -4.64 7.60
N ALA A 76 4.50 -5.11 8.84
CA ALA A 76 3.36 -5.21 9.75
C ALA A 76 2.72 -3.83 10.01
N MET A 77 3.55 -2.83 10.32
CA MET A 77 3.07 -1.45 10.52
C MET A 77 2.49 -0.87 9.23
N GLY A 78 3.10 -1.11 8.09
CA GLY A 78 2.58 -0.68 6.79
C GLY A 78 1.14 -1.15 6.58
N TRP A 79 0.86 -2.43 6.77
CA TRP A 79 -0.50 -2.98 6.65
C TRP A 79 -1.49 -2.39 7.65
N VAL A 80 -1.07 -2.22 8.91
CA VAL A 80 -1.92 -1.61 9.95
C VAL A 80 -2.25 -0.17 9.59
N PHE A 81 -1.27 0.63 9.17
CA PHE A 81 -1.49 2.02 8.79
C PHE A 81 -2.32 2.15 7.50
N LEU A 82 -2.08 1.31 6.50
CA LEU A 82 -2.92 1.28 5.28
C LEU A 82 -4.38 0.97 5.63
N GLY A 83 -4.63 -0.03 6.47
CA GLY A 83 -5.97 -0.36 6.93
C GLY A 83 -6.63 0.79 7.70
N PHE A 84 -5.90 1.38 8.65
CA PHE A 84 -6.42 2.45 9.51
C PHE A 84 -6.75 3.73 8.72
N PHE A 85 -5.79 4.24 7.94
CA PHE A 85 -5.98 5.47 7.18
C PHE A 85 -6.86 5.25 5.95
N GLY A 86 -6.83 4.07 5.35
CA GLY A 86 -7.73 3.69 4.27
C GLY A 86 -9.20 3.57 4.70
N ALA A 87 -9.47 3.42 6.00
CA ALA A 87 -10.81 3.43 6.57
C ALA A 87 -11.43 4.84 6.66
N LEU A 88 -10.59 5.90 6.71
CA LEU A 88 -11.06 7.27 6.91
C LEU A 88 -12.11 7.73 5.87
N PRO A 89 -11.94 7.49 4.56
CA PRO A 89 -12.95 7.88 3.59
C PRO A 89 -14.32 7.23 3.83
N PHE A 90 -14.37 5.97 4.24
CA PHE A 90 -15.64 5.28 4.53
C PHE A 90 -16.38 5.90 5.72
N MET A 91 -15.63 6.33 6.75
CA MET A 91 -16.21 6.99 7.91
C MET A 91 -16.66 8.42 7.62
N LEU A 92 -15.81 9.21 6.97
CA LEU A 92 -16.08 10.63 6.73
C LEU A 92 -17.19 10.84 5.73
N SER A 93 -17.34 9.96 4.72
CA SER A 93 -18.46 10.00 3.78
C SER A 93 -19.80 9.54 4.39
N GLY A 94 -19.77 9.01 5.61
CA GLY A 94 -20.96 8.55 6.30
C GLY A 94 -21.58 7.25 5.77
N VAL A 95 -20.91 6.53 4.86
CA VAL A 95 -21.40 5.22 4.34
C VAL A 95 -21.36 4.15 5.42
N THR A 96 -20.52 4.33 6.44
CA THR A 96 -20.57 3.59 7.70
C THR A 96 -20.19 4.49 8.87
N THR A 97 -20.86 4.31 10.00
CA THR A 97 -20.56 5.03 11.25
C THR A 97 -19.71 4.20 12.20
N ASN A 98 -19.56 2.91 11.93
CA ASN A 98 -18.80 1.99 12.76
C ASN A 98 -17.35 1.88 12.25
N PHE A 99 -16.39 2.20 13.11
CA PHE A 99 -14.96 2.09 12.76
C PHE A 99 -14.55 0.67 12.40
N ALA A 100 -15.09 -0.35 13.10
CA ALA A 100 -14.74 -1.74 12.80
C ALA A 100 -15.15 -2.14 11.37
N ASP A 101 -16.31 -1.68 10.91
CA ASP A 101 -16.82 -1.92 9.57
C ASP A 101 -15.96 -1.19 8.51
N ALA A 102 -15.65 0.10 8.76
CA ALA A 102 -14.77 0.87 7.86
C ALA A 102 -13.36 0.26 7.77
N PHE A 103 -12.82 -0.18 8.90
CA PHE A 103 -11.51 -0.83 8.96
C PHE A 103 -11.54 -2.19 8.25
N PHE A 104 -12.60 -2.99 8.45
CA PHE A 104 -12.79 -4.25 7.75
C PHE A 104 -12.82 -4.05 6.24
N GLU A 105 -13.62 -3.11 5.74
CA GLU A 105 -13.73 -2.79 4.32
C GLU A 105 -12.38 -2.37 3.72
N SER A 106 -11.65 -1.52 4.44
CA SER A 106 -10.31 -1.06 4.05
C SER A 106 -9.31 -2.22 4.00
N VAL A 107 -9.23 -3.04 5.06
CA VAL A 107 -8.31 -4.19 5.12
C VAL A 107 -8.68 -5.22 4.06
N SER A 108 -9.96 -5.52 3.86
CA SER A 108 -10.45 -6.42 2.82
C SER A 108 -10.02 -5.96 1.43
N GLY A 109 -10.07 -4.65 1.16
CA GLY A 109 -9.58 -4.06 -0.07
C GLY A 109 -8.08 -4.25 -0.24
N PHE A 110 -7.27 -3.78 0.70
CA PHE A 110 -5.81 -3.87 0.60
C PHE A 110 -5.27 -5.30 0.60
N THR A 111 -5.90 -6.23 1.28
CA THR A 111 -5.53 -7.66 1.22
C THR A 111 -6.09 -8.38 0.00
N THR A 112 -6.83 -7.68 -0.86
CA THR A 112 -7.49 -8.25 -2.05
C THR A 112 -8.45 -9.39 -1.73
N THR A 113 -8.99 -9.43 -0.51
CA THR A 113 -9.93 -10.46 -0.06
C THR A 113 -11.29 -10.32 -0.77
N GLY A 114 -11.74 -9.07 -1.00
CA GLY A 114 -12.99 -8.79 -1.70
C GLY A 114 -14.26 -8.97 -0.87
N ALA A 115 -14.15 -9.33 0.40
CA ALA A 115 -15.29 -9.36 1.32
C ALA A 115 -15.77 -7.94 1.62
N SER A 116 -17.09 -7.73 1.71
CA SER A 116 -17.69 -6.43 1.95
C SER A 116 -18.75 -6.47 3.02
N ILE A 117 -18.85 -5.39 3.77
CA ILE A 117 -19.94 -5.13 4.71
C ILE A 117 -21.20 -4.61 4.00
N PHE A 118 -21.04 -4.07 2.79
CA PHE A 118 -22.14 -3.48 2.05
C PHE A 118 -22.93 -4.55 1.30
N THR A 119 -24.24 -4.56 1.49
CA THR A 119 -25.18 -5.46 0.80
C THR A 119 -25.54 -4.94 -0.57
N ASP A 120 -25.61 -3.60 -0.73
CA ASP A 120 -25.84 -2.92 -1.99
C ASP A 120 -24.65 -2.00 -2.30
N ILE A 121 -23.73 -2.51 -3.11
CA ILE A 121 -22.48 -1.83 -3.45
C ILE A 121 -22.71 -0.75 -4.49
N GLU A 122 -23.64 -0.98 -5.42
CA GLU A 122 -23.87 -0.09 -6.56
C GLU A 122 -24.51 1.24 -6.15
N SER A 123 -25.20 1.28 -5.02
CA SER A 123 -25.79 2.49 -4.45
C SER A 123 -24.78 3.43 -3.78
N LEU A 124 -23.53 2.99 -3.58
CA LEU A 124 -22.51 3.79 -2.91
C LEU A 124 -22.07 5.00 -3.75
N PRO A 125 -21.66 6.10 -3.10
CA PRO A 125 -21.11 7.27 -3.79
C PRO A 125 -19.98 6.92 -4.74
N PRO A 126 -19.84 7.62 -5.89
CA PRO A 126 -18.84 7.30 -6.92
C PRO A 126 -17.40 7.29 -6.41
N GLY A 127 -17.04 8.19 -5.48
CA GLY A 127 -15.72 8.20 -4.88
C GLY A 127 -15.47 6.95 -4.04
N ILE A 128 -16.43 6.50 -3.25
CA ILE A 128 -16.32 5.27 -2.46
C ILE A 128 -16.18 4.04 -3.36
N LEU A 129 -16.93 3.93 -4.44
CA LEU A 129 -16.80 2.85 -5.42
C LEU A 129 -15.39 2.81 -6.03
N PHE A 130 -14.91 3.98 -6.45
CA PHE A 130 -13.57 4.09 -7.00
C PHE A 130 -12.49 3.79 -5.94
N TRP A 131 -12.67 4.26 -4.69
CA TRP A 131 -11.75 3.99 -3.59
C TRP A 131 -11.64 2.50 -3.27
N ARG A 132 -12.75 1.79 -3.21
CA ARG A 132 -12.76 0.34 -3.06
C ARG A 132 -11.93 -0.36 -4.13
N SER A 133 -12.12 0.04 -5.39
CA SER A 133 -11.32 -0.49 -6.51
C SER A 133 -9.83 -0.13 -6.38
N MET A 134 -9.52 1.10 -5.95
CA MET A 134 -8.15 1.56 -5.72
C MET A 134 -7.45 0.80 -4.60
N THR A 135 -8.16 0.50 -3.49
CA THR A 135 -7.56 -0.29 -2.40
C THR A 135 -7.17 -1.68 -2.87
N HIS A 136 -8.02 -2.36 -3.66
CA HIS A 136 -7.69 -3.65 -4.27
C HIS A 136 -6.50 -3.55 -5.24
N TRP A 137 -6.47 -2.51 -6.06
CA TRP A 137 -5.39 -2.30 -7.02
C TRP A 137 -4.04 -2.03 -6.34
N ILE A 138 -4.03 -1.15 -5.35
CA ILE A 138 -2.82 -0.85 -4.54
C ILE A 138 -2.38 -2.11 -3.77
N GLY A 139 -3.33 -2.82 -3.18
CA GLY A 139 -3.08 -4.03 -2.40
C GLY A 139 -2.49 -5.16 -3.23
N GLY A 140 -3.04 -5.41 -4.42
CA GLY A 140 -2.51 -6.41 -5.35
C GLY A 140 -1.06 -6.13 -5.75
N MET A 141 -0.75 -4.87 -6.04
CA MET A 141 0.63 -4.46 -6.31
C MET A 141 1.52 -4.55 -5.07
N GLY A 142 0.99 -4.18 -3.90
CA GLY A 142 1.69 -4.24 -2.61
C GLY A 142 2.15 -5.66 -2.27
N ILE A 143 1.29 -6.66 -2.45
CA ILE A 143 1.62 -8.08 -2.20
C ILE A 143 2.73 -8.55 -3.14
N ILE A 144 2.69 -8.20 -4.42
CA ILE A 144 3.72 -8.57 -5.40
C ILE A 144 5.08 -8.01 -4.98
N VAL A 145 5.15 -6.71 -4.67
CA VAL A 145 6.39 -6.04 -4.25
C VAL A 145 6.90 -6.64 -2.93
N LEU A 146 6.00 -6.88 -1.97
CA LEU A 146 6.32 -7.47 -0.69
C LEU A 146 6.92 -8.87 -0.83
N THR A 147 6.28 -9.72 -1.64
CA THR A 147 6.74 -11.09 -1.88
C THR A 147 8.15 -11.10 -2.47
N VAL A 148 8.39 -10.27 -3.49
CA VAL A 148 9.71 -10.16 -4.13
C VAL A 148 10.76 -9.59 -3.18
N ALA A 149 10.39 -8.66 -2.30
CA ALA A 149 11.31 -8.05 -1.34
C ALA A 149 11.61 -8.94 -0.12
N LEU A 150 10.58 -9.67 0.38
CA LEU A 150 10.70 -10.47 1.61
C LEU A 150 11.30 -11.85 1.39
N PHE A 151 11.03 -12.53 0.28
CA PHE A 151 11.53 -13.89 0.05
C PHE A 151 13.05 -13.99 0.14
N PRO A 152 13.84 -13.07 -0.43
CA PRO A 152 15.29 -13.08 -0.23
C PRO A 152 15.73 -12.82 1.22
N LEU A 153 14.97 -11.98 1.96
CA LEU A 153 15.27 -11.69 3.38
C LEU A 153 14.98 -12.90 4.29
N LEU A 154 14.03 -13.75 3.87
CA LEU A 154 13.63 -14.96 4.61
C LEU A 154 14.54 -16.17 4.32
N GLY A 155 15.40 -16.10 3.29
CA GLY A 155 16.17 -17.26 2.85
C GLY A 155 15.34 -18.36 2.20
N ILE A 156 14.07 -18.11 1.87
CA ILE A 156 13.10 -19.13 1.43
C ILE A 156 13.17 -19.43 -0.08
N ALA A 157 14.00 -18.82 -0.84
CA ALA A 157 13.98 -18.98 -2.31
C ALA A 157 15.22 -19.66 -2.90
N GLY A 158 15.78 -20.66 -2.25
CA GLY A 158 16.92 -21.41 -2.82
C GLY A 158 18.20 -20.58 -3.01
N ILE A 159 18.20 -19.33 -2.53
CA ILE A 159 19.34 -18.42 -2.64
C ILE A 159 20.50 -18.93 -1.78
N GLU A 160 20.21 -19.55 -0.63
CA GLU A 160 21.24 -20.16 0.22
C GLU A 160 21.91 -21.37 -0.47
N LEU A 161 21.18 -22.17 -1.23
CA LEU A 161 21.75 -23.25 -2.04
C LEU A 161 22.61 -22.68 -3.20
N PHE A 162 22.16 -21.62 -3.85
CA PHE A 162 22.89 -21.01 -4.97
C PHE A 162 24.14 -20.26 -4.51
N VAL A 163 24.10 -19.65 -3.32
CA VAL A 163 25.27 -18.98 -2.70
C VAL A 163 26.28 -20.00 -2.16
N ALA A 164 25.81 -21.16 -1.70
CA ALA A 164 26.68 -22.26 -1.25
C ALA A 164 27.43 -22.94 -2.41
N GLU A 165 26.84 -22.95 -3.61
CA GLU A 165 27.46 -23.55 -4.80
C GLU A 165 28.31 -22.59 -5.64
N SER A 166 28.25 -21.28 -5.38
CA SER A 166 29.00 -20.26 -6.12
C SER A 166 29.93 -19.49 -5.19
N PRO A 167 31.21 -19.87 -5.07
CA PRO A 167 32.20 -19.16 -4.26
C PRO A 167 32.56 -17.82 -4.92
N GLY A 168 32.02 -16.72 -4.39
CA GLY A 168 32.36 -15.37 -4.83
C GLY A 168 31.72 -14.29 -3.97
N PRO A 169 32.29 -13.07 -3.84
CA PRO A 169 31.78 -11.98 -3.01
C PRO A 169 30.53 -11.38 -3.66
N THR A 170 29.33 -11.87 -3.33
CA THR A 170 28.10 -11.58 -4.07
C THR A 170 26.92 -11.02 -3.26
N ALA A 171 27.14 -10.53 -2.05
CA ALA A 171 26.09 -9.84 -1.29
C ALA A 171 25.53 -8.60 -2.04
N ASP A 172 26.37 -7.91 -2.81
CA ASP A 172 25.97 -6.72 -3.60
C ASP A 172 25.16 -7.01 -4.87
N LYS A 173 25.15 -8.27 -5.35
CA LYS A 173 24.46 -8.62 -6.61
C LYS A 173 23.00 -9.01 -6.45
N VAL A 174 22.52 -9.26 -5.23
CA VAL A 174 21.12 -9.67 -4.97
C VAL A 174 20.18 -8.46 -4.98
N HIS A 175 20.59 -7.33 -4.41
CA HIS A 175 19.79 -6.10 -4.35
C HIS A 175 19.37 -5.53 -5.73
N PRO A 176 20.27 -5.41 -6.72
CA PRO A 176 19.86 -4.91 -8.04
C PRO A 176 18.86 -5.81 -8.74
N ARG A 177 18.98 -7.14 -8.62
CA ARG A 177 18.05 -8.10 -9.25
C ARG A 177 16.64 -8.04 -8.66
N ILE A 178 16.52 -7.87 -7.34
CA ILE A 178 15.21 -7.73 -6.66
C ILE A 178 14.49 -6.49 -7.15
N LYS A 179 15.18 -5.34 -7.18
CA LYS A 179 14.64 -4.08 -7.67
C LYS A 179 14.19 -4.16 -9.14
N GLU A 180 14.99 -4.81 -9.98
CA GLU A 180 14.66 -5.02 -11.39
C GLU A 180 13.44 -5.91 -11.56
N THR A 181 13.35 -7.01 -10.81
CA THR A 181 12.20 -7.92 -10.84
C THR A 181 10.93 -7.22 -10.38
N ALA A 182 10.97 -6.50 -9.26
CA ALA A 182 9.84 -5.72 -8.77
C ALA A 182 9.38 -4.68 -9.80
N LYS A 183 10.32 -3.97 -10.44
CA LYS A 183 10.02 -3.01 -11.50
C LYS A 183 9.34 -3.65 -12.70
N ARG A 184 9.83 -4.80 -13.17
CA ARG A 184 9.22 -5.53 -14.30
C ARG A 184 7.81 -6.01 -13.97
N LEU A 185 7.60 -6.57 -12.79
CA LEU A 185 6.28 -7.01 -12.32
C LEU A 185 5.30 -5.83 -12.24
N TRP A 186 5.78 -4.67 -11.78
CA TRP A 186 4.97 -3.45 -11.74
C TRP A 186 4.52 -3.01 -13.14
N PHE A 187 5.43 -3.01 -14.14
CA PHE A 187 5.07 -2.69 -15.51
C PHE A 187 4.09 -3.68 -16.14
N ILE A 188 4.24 -4.98 -15.85
CA ILE A 188 3.30 -6.01 -16.31
C ILE A 188 1.93 -5.78 -15.68
N TYR A 189 1.88 -5.53 -14.36
CA TYR A 189 0.63 -5.29 -13.64
C TYR A 189 -0.11 -4.06 -14.19
N PHE A 190 0.62 -2.95 -14.40
CA PHE A 190 0.07 -1.74 -14.99
C PHE A 190 -0.38 -1.98 -16.45
N GLY A 191 0.41 -2.68 -17.25
CA GLY A 191 0.07 -3.03 -18.62
C GLY A 191 -1.20 -3.87 -18.72
N LEU A 192 -1.36 -4.88 -17.86
CA LEU A 192 -2.58 -5.68 -17.77
C LEU A 192 -3.78 -4.83 -17.36
N THR A 193 -3.59 -3.91 -16.41
CA THR A 193 -4.66 -2.97 -15.98
C THR A 193 -5.12 -2.10 -17.15
N MET A 194 -4.18 -1.53 -17.92
CA MET A 194 -4.52 -0.71 -19.09
C MET A 194 -5.20 -1.52 -20.18
N THR A 195 -4.72 -2.72 -20.45
CA THR A 195 -5.35 -3.63 -21.42
C THR A 195 -6.80 -3.93 -21.04
N LEU A 196 -7.03 -4.30 -19.77
CA LEU A 196 -8.37 -4.57 -19.27
C LEU A 196 -9.26 -3.33 -19.32
N PHE A 197 -8.72 -2.16 -18.97
CA PHE A 197 -9.45 -0.90 -19.04
C PHE A 197 -9.94 -0.64 -20.48
N PHE A 198 -9.09 -0.77 -21.47
CA PHE A 198 -9.50 -0.55 -22.87
C PHE A 198 -10.46 -1.60 -23.38
N LEU A 199 -10.33 -2.87 -22.95
CA LEU A 199 -11.28 -3.93 -23.32
C LEU A 199 -12.67 -3.73 -22.73
N LEU A 200 -12.76 -3.16 -21.53
CA LEU A 200 -14.05 -2.88 -20.87
C LEU A 200 -14.65 -1.55 -21.32
N TRP A 201 -13.84 -0.63 -21.85
CA TRP A 201 -14.30 0.64 -22.38
C TRP A 201 -14.99 0.48 -23.75
N TRP A 202 -14.55 -0.49 -24.52
CA TRP A 202 -15.14 -0.79 -25.84
C TRP A 202 -16.50 -1.50 -25.67
#